data_c6081bd2f1d2ec6e9de7f223b1d76a20
#
_entry.id   c6081bd2f1d2ec6e9de7f223b1d76a20
#
_cell.length_a   1.000
_cell.length_b   1.000
_cell.length_c   1.000
_cell.angle_alpha   90.00
_cell.angle_beta   90.00
_cell.angle_gamma   90.00
#
_symmetry.space_group_name_H-M   'P 1'
#
loop_
_entity.id
_entity.type
_entity.pdbx_description
1 polymer ?
#
loop_
_entity_poly.entity_id
_entity_poly.type
_entity_poly.pdbx_seq_one_letter_code
_entity_poly.pdbx_strand_id
1 'polypeptide(L)'
;SLGYRIRSSIATQFRRWATERLKEYMIKGFAMDDERLKNLGGGSYWKELLDRIRDIRSSEKVMYRQVLDLYATSVDYDPKSAESVAFFKMVQNKLHYAAHGHTAAEVIFERADAEKPFMGLTAFSGDFPTAKDIAVAKNYLSADELKILNNLVSGYFDFAEIQAMRRRPMCMSDYVENLDRILASTGEALLTCLLYTSPSPRDTERSR
;
A
#
# COMPACT_ATOMS: atom_id res chain seq x y z
N SER A 1 38.59 -16.39 0.78
CA SER A 1 37.78 -16.18 -0.40
C SER A 1 38.59 -16.26 -1.69
N LEU A 2 38.32 -17.30 -2.46
CA LEU A 2 39.02 -17.61 -3.71
C LEU A 2 38.93 -16.47 -4.75
N GLY A 3 37.80 -15.75 -4.82
CA GLY A 3 37.59 -14.69 -5.81
C GLY A 3 38.54 -13.49 -5.74
N TYR A 4 39.13 -13.24 -4.59
CA TYR A 4 40.12 -12.14 -4.44
C TYR A 4 41.55 -12.48 -4.92
N ARG A 5 41.83 -13.77 -5.16
CA ARG A 5 43.17 -14.23 -5.58
C ARG A 5 43.35 -14.21 -7.10
N ILE A 6 42.28 -14.11 -7.88
CA ILE A 6 42.37 -14.11 -9.35
C ILE A 6 42.61 -12.68 -9.84
N ARG A 7 43.77 -12.45 -10.43
CA ARG A 7 44.22 -11.13 -10.96
C ARG A 7 43.93 -10.97 -12.46
N SER A 8 42.84 -11.50 -12.99
CA SER A 8 42.45 -11.25 -14.38
C SER A 8 41.62 -9.96 -14.51
N SER A 9 41.68 -9.33 -15.68
CA SER A 9 40.85 -8.14 -16.00
C SER A 9 39.36 -8.44 -15.87
N ILE A 10 38.94 -9.62 -16.29
CA ILE A 10 37.55 -10.12 -16.20
C ILE A 10 37.14 -10.23 -14.74
N ALA A 11 37.96 -10.82 -13.88
CA ALA A 11 37.67 -10.94 -12.46
C ALA A 11 37.58 -9.57 -11.75
N THR A 12 38.39 -8.59 -12.23
CA THR A 12 38.34 -7.22 -11.71
C THR A 12 37.05 -6.50 -12.13
N GLN A 13 36.63 -6.65 -13.37
CA GLN A 13 35.35 -6.10 -13.88
C GLN A 13 34.15 -6.71 -13.15
N PHE A 14 34.16 -8.03 -12.96
CA PHE A 14 33.09 -8.73 -12.21
C PHE A 14 33.03 -8.23 -10.77
N ARG A 15 34.16 -8.10 -10.07
CA ARG A 15 34.19 -7.58 -8.69
C ARG A 15 33.62 -6.16 -8.60
N ARG A 16 33.98 -5.29 -9.53
CA ARG A 16 33.45 -3.91 -9.59
C ARG A 16 31.95 -3.93 -9.77
N TRP A 17 31.46 -4.65 -10.76
CA TRP A 17 30.04 -4.81 -11.03
C TRP A 17 29.27 -5.38 -9.81
N ALA A 18 29.77 -6.47 -9.21
CA ALA A 18 29.14 -7.09 -8.06
C ALA A 18 29.11 -6.15 -6.84
N THR A 19 30.21 -5.42 -6.59
CA THR A 19 30.29 -4.46 -5.49
C THR A 19 29.29 -3.31 -5.70
N GLU A 20 29.14 -2.80 -6.91
CA GLU A 20 28.18 -1.75 -7.23
C GLU A 20 26.72 -2.23 -7.02
N ARG A 21 26.40 -3.44 -7.50
CA ARG A 21 25.06 -4.03 -7.30
C ARG A 21 24.74 -4.29 -5.81
N LEU A 22 25.69 -4.84 -5.07
CA LEU A 22 25.54 -5.07 -3.63
C LEU A 22 25.40 -3.75 -2.86
N LYS A 23 26.20 -2.74 -3.20
CA LYS A 23 26.10 -1.42 -2.59
C LYS A 23 24.74 -0.79 -2.86
N GLU A 24 24.26 -0.86 -4.09
CA GLU A 24 22.94 -0.36 -4.48
C GLU A 24 21.85 -1.05 -3.67
N TYR A 25 21.87 -2.39 -3.60
CA TYR A 25 20.91 -3.17 -2.83
C TYR A 25 20.94 -2.84 -1.34
N MET A 26 22.13 -2.71 -0.74
CA MET A 26 22.28 -2.38 0.69
C MET A 26 21.76 -0.98 1.04
N ILE A 27 21.87 -0.02 0.13
CA ILE A 27 21.43 1.36 0.36
C ILE A 27 19.96 1.53 0.04
N LYS A 28 19.49 1.01 -1.12
CA LYS A 28 18.16 1.25 -1.64
C LYS A 28 17.15 0.14 -1.28
N GLY A 29 17.63 -1.06 -0.94
CA GLY A 29 16.81 -2.26 -0.75
C GLY A 29 16.42 -2.97 -2.04
N PHE A 30 16.89 -2.49 -3.20
CA PHE A 30 16.68 -3.12 -4.51
C PHE A 30 17.85 -2.83 -5.45
N ALA A 31 18.02 -3.69 -6.47
CA ALA A 31 18.90 -3.47 -7.61
C ALA A 31 18.17 -3.99 -8.86
N MET A 32 18.06 -3.18 -9.91
CA MET A 32 17.33 -3.50 -11.14
C MET A 32 18.21 -3.33 -12.37
N ASP A 33 17.91 -4.10 -13.39
CA ASP A 33 18.43 -3.96 -14.74
C ASP A 33 17.32 -3.37 -15.64
N ASP A 34 17.25 -2.06 -15.69
CA ASP A 34 16.21 -1.32 -16.39
C ASP A 34 16.20 -1.63 -17.89
N GLU A 35 17.38 -1.79 -18.51
CA GLU A 35 17.47 -2.10 -19.93
C GLU A 35 16.94 -3.48 -20.23
N ARG A 36 17.28 -4.46 -19.42
CA ARG A 36 16.78 -5.82 -19.54
C ARG A 36 15.28 -5.88 -19.36
N LEU A 37 14.73 -5.17 -18.35
CA LEU A 37 13.28 -5.11 -18.10
C LEU A 37 12.52 -4.46 -19.25
N LYS A 38 13.08 -3.41 -19.87
CA LYS A 38 12.47 -2.75 -21.06
C LYS A 38 12.53 -3.63 -22.30
N ASN A 39 13.63 -4.34 -22.52
CA ASN A 39 13.87 -5.12 -23.73
C ASN A 39 13.18 -6.49 -23.73
N LEU A 40 12.83 -7.04 -22.57
CA LEU A 40 12.17 -8.35 -22.43
C LEU A 40 10.67 -8.34 -22.80
N GLY A 41 10.14 -7.22 -23.27
CA GLY A 41 8.77 -7.14 -23.81
C GLY A 41 7.65 -7.50 -22.82
N GLY A 42 7.87 -7.26 -21.53
CA GLY A 42 6.82 -7.49 -20.53
C GLY A 42 6.59 -8.95 -20.15
N GLY A 43 7.62 -9.80 -20.16
CA GLY A 43 7.56 -11.18 -19.68
C GLY A 43 7.07 -11.29 -18.23
N SER A 44 6.97 -12.51 -17.69
CA SER A 44 6.46 -12.81 -16.34
C SER A 44 7.12 -11.96 -15.25
N TYR A 45 8.40 -11.63 -15.38
CA TYR A 45 9.16 -10.81 -14.41
C TYR A 45 8.69 -9.36 -14.34
N TRP A 46 8.22 -8.77 -15.44
CA TRP A 46 7.65 -7.41 -15.42
C TRP A 46 6.37 -7.35 -14.59
N LYS A 47 5.50 -8.36 -14.77
CA LYS A 47 4.28 -8.47 -13.98
C LYS A 47 4.57 -8.69 -12.50
N GLU A 48 5.51 -9.58 -12.18
CA GLU A 48 5.96 -9.81 -10.81
C GLU A 48 6.50 -8.52 -10.16
N LEU A 49 7.34 -7.76 -10.86
CA LEU A 49 7.86 -6.49 -10.38
C LEU A 49 6.75 -5.49 -10.09
N LEU A 50 5.80 -5.34 -11.01
CA LEU A 50 4.65 -4.44 -10.82
C LEU A 50 3.80 -4.86 -9.61
N ASP A 51 3.53 -6.14 -9.45
CA ASP A 51 2.75 -6.65 -8.34
C ASP A 51 3.48 -6.39 -7.00
N ARG A 52 4.80 -6.56 -6.93
CA ARG A 52 5.61 -6.20 -5.75
C ARG A 52 5.60 -4.70 -5.45
N ILE A 53 5.75 -3.85 -6.46
CA ILE A 53 5.71 -2.39 -6.28
C ILE A 53 4.36 -1.96 -5.73
N ARG A 54 3.26 -2.49 -6.28
CA ARG A 54 1.90 -2.20 -5.84
C ARG A 54 1.65 -2.69 -4.42
N ASP A 55 2.15 -3.87 -4.07
CA ASP A 55 2.05 -4.41 -2.71
C ASP A 55 2.79 -3.54 -1.69
N ILE A 56 4.02 -3.09 -2.00
CA ILE A 56 4.77 -2.17 -1.16
C ILE A 56 4.00 -0.84 -1.00
N ARG A 57 3.49 -0.29 -2.11
CA ARG A 57 2.77 0.98 -2.13
C ARG A 57 1.48 0.95 -1.33
N SER A 58 0.77 -0.17 -1.33
CA SER A 58 -0.45 -0.38 -0.56
C SER A 58 -0.22 -0.81 0.89
N SER A 59 1.05 -1.00 1.31
CA SER A 59 1.33 -1.29 2.71
C SER A 59 0.91 -0.10 3.58
N GLU A 60 0.31 -0.37 4.74
CA GLU A 60 -0.31 0.65 5.60
C GLU A 60 0.63 1.84 5.90
N LYS A 61 1.88 1.55 6.22
CA LYS A 61 2.88 2.58 6.54
C LYS A 61 3.26 3.45 5.33
N VAL A 62 3.40 2.85 4.15
CA VAL A 62 3.74 3.59 2.92
C VAL A 62 2.53 4.38 2.44
N MET A 63 1.34 3.77 2.45
CA MET A 63 0.10 4.42 2.10
C MET A 63 -0.18 5.63 3.01
N TYR A 64 0.02 5.49 4.33
CA TYR A 64 -0.13 6.60 5.27
C TYR A 64 0.79 7.77 4.94
N ARG A 65 2.07 7.50 4.64
CA ARG A 65 3.01 8.56 4.23
C ARG A 65 2.59 9.23 2.94
N GLN A 66 2.21 8.47 1.92
CA GLN A 66 1.76 9.02 0.64
C GLN A 66 0.52 9.90 0.80
N VAL A 67 -0.44 9.49 1.64
CA VAL A 67 -1.60 10.31 1.97
C VAL A 67 -1.16 11.62 2.64
N LEU A 68 -0.25 11.58 3.61
CA LEU A 68 0.26 12.79 4.25
C LEU A 68 1.01 13.70 3.27
N ASP A 69 1.82 13.13 2.38
CA ASP A 69 2.54 13.90 1.36
C ASP A 69 1.58 14.60 0.40
N LEU A 70 0.50 13.93 0.00
CA LEU A 70 -0.56 14.54 -0.80
C LEU A 70 -1.27 15.67 -0.06
N TYR A 71 -1.56 15.46 1.23
CA TYR A 71 -2.18 16.51 2.04
C TYR A 71 -1.34 17.74 2.20
N ALA A 72 -0.02 17.57 2.38
CA ALA A 72 0.88 18.68 2.46
C ALA A 72 0.82 19.59 1.21
N THR A 73 0.23 19.11 0.11
CA THR A 73 -0.02 19.89 -1.11
C THR A 73 -1.39 20.57 -1.13
N SER A 74 -2.30 20.26 -0.20
CA SER A 74 -3.61 20.91 -0.13
C SER A 74 -3.53 22.31 0.48
N VAL A 75 -4.44 23.17 0.05
CA VAL A 75 -4.46 24.59 0.46
C VAL A 75 -4.90 24.74 1.92
N ASP A 76 -5.71 23.81 2.40
CA ASP A 76 -6.33 23.77 3.73
C ASP A 76 -5.63 22.79 4.69
N TYR A 77 -4.39 22.40 4.39
CA TYR A 77 -3.64 21.45 5.22
C TYR A 77 -3.19 22.07 6.55
N ASP A 78 -3.57 21.43 7.66
CA ASP A 78 -3.02 21.66 8.99
C ASP A 78 -2.44 20.36 9.57
N PRO A 79 -1.10 20.25 9.72
CA PRO A 79 -0.45 19.04 10.21
C PRO A 79 -0.80 18.67 11.66
N LYS A 80 -1.38 19.60 12.43
CA LYS A 80 -1.77 19.38 13.82
C LYS A 80 -3.25 19.04 13.99
N SER A 81 -4.03 19.08 12.91
CA SER A 81 -5.46 18.84 13.01
C SER A 81 -5.77 17.33 13.16
N ALA A 82 -6.76 17.02 13.98
CA ALA A 82 -7.33 15.67 14.08
C ALA A 82 -7.94 15.21 12.73
N GLU A 83 -8.22 16.15 11.84
CA GLU A 83 -8.79 15.94 10.51
C GLU A 83 -7.87 15.13 9.61
N SER A 84 -6.54 15.29 9.72
CA SER A 84 -5.58 14.50 8.93
C SER A 84 -5.65 13.00 9.23
N VAL A 85 -5.85 12.62 10.50
CA VAL A 85 -6.01 11.21 10.90
C VAL A 85 -7.36 10.67 10.45
N ALA A 86 -8.42 11.47 10.60
CA ALA A 86 -9.77 11.09 10.19
C ALA A 86 -9.83 10.83 8.68
N PHE A 87 -9.16 11.65 7.92
CA PHE A 87 -9.13 11.50 6.48
C PHE A 87 -8.32 10.27 6.03
N PHE A 88 -7.16 9.99 6.61
CA PHE A 88 -6.44 8.75 6.30
C PHE A 88 -7.35 7.54 6.46
N LYS A 89 -8.08 7.46 7.59
CA LYS A 89 -9.06 6.42 7.84
C LYS A 89 -10.16 6.39 6.77
N MET A 90 -10.60 7.57 6.32
CA MET A 90 -11.59 7.71 5.26
C MET A 90 -11.08 7.11 3.95
N VAL A 91 -9.93 7.55 3.47
CA VAL A 91 -9.32 7.05 2.24
C VAL A 91 -9.12 5.53 2.32
N GLN A 92 -8.58 5.04 3.43
CA GLN A 92 -8.37 3.62 3.65
C GLN A 92 -9.69 2.83 3.60
N ASN A 93 -10.72 3.28 4.30
CA ASN A 93 -12.02 2.60 4.32
C ASN A 93 -12.70 2.60 2.96
N LYS A 94 -12.65 3.72 2.22
CA LYS A 94 -13.20 3.80 0.86
C LYS A 94 -12.51 2.82 -0.10
N LEU A 95 -11.18 2.73 -0.03
CA LEU A 95 -10.39 1.81 -0.85
C LEU A 95 -10.67 0.34 -0.49
N HIS A 96 -10.74 0.01 0.80
CA HIS A 96 -11.12 -1.32 1.24
C HIS A 96 -12.55 -1.67 0.78
N TYR A 97 -13.50 -0.78 1.01
CA TYR A 97 -14.89 -1.01 0.63
C TYR A 97 -15.06 -1.25 -0.88
N ALA A 98 -14.38 -0.47 -1.70
CA ALA A 98 -14.38 -0.67 -3.14
C ALA A 98 -13.71 -1.99 -3.57
N ALA A 99 -12.74 -2.49 -2.80
CA ALA A 99 -12.04 -3.73 -3.14
C ALA A 99 -12.83 -5.00 -2.80
N HIS A 100 -13.63 -4.99 -1.73
CA HIS A 100 -14.27 -6.21 -1.20
C HIS A 100 -15.59 -5.97 -0.44
N GLY A 101 -16.15 -4.77 -0.50
CA GLY A 101 -17.48 -4.46 0.08
C GLY A 101 -17.50 -4.22 1.60
N HIS A 102 -16.35 -4.19 2.28
CA HIS A 102 -16.25 -4.00 3.73
C HIS A 102 -15.21 -2.96 4.07
N THR A 103 -15.39 -2.24 5.18
CA THR A 103 -14.34 -1.40 5.75
C THR A 103 -13.22 -2.25 6.37
N ALA A 104 -12.08 -1.65 6.63
CA ALA A 104 -10.96 -2.35 7.27
C ALA A 104 -11.34 -2.98 8.62
N ALA A 105 -12.16 -2.29 9.42
CA ALA A 105 -12.62 -2.80 10.72
C ALA A 105 -13.61 -3.96 10.57
N GLU A 106 -14.51 -3.89 9.62
CA GLU A 106 -15.48 -4.96 9.33
C GLU A 106 -14.79 -6.23 8.86
N VAL A 107 -13.77 -6.14 8.00
CA VAL A 107 -12.96 -7.29 7.58
C VAL A 107 -12.35 -8.00 8.78
N ILE A 108 -11.73 -7.25 9.70
CA ILE A 108 -11.13 -7.85 10.89
C ILE A 108 -12.21 -8.51 11.74
N PHE A 109 -13.33 -7.82 11.95
CA PHE A 109 -14.43 -8.34 12.78
C PHE A 109 -15.04 -9.63 12.24
N GLU A 110 -15.24 -9.72 10.94
CA GLU A 110 -15.88 -10.87 10.30
C GLU A 110 -14.95 -12.05 10.08
N ARG A 111 -13.66 -11.79 9.83
CA ARG A 111 -12.72 -12.83 9.41
C ARG A 111 -11.78 -13.30 10.50
N ALA A 112 -11.57 -12.51 11.56
CA ALA A 112 -10.78 -12.93 12.71
C ALA A 112 -11.54 -14.00 13.49
N ASP A 113 -10.95 -15.18 13.58
CA ASP A 113 -11.58 -16.35 14.22
C ASP A 113 -10.52 -17.14 14.99
N ALA A 114 -10.67 -17.19 16.31
CA ALA A 114 -9.73 -17.87 17.19
C ALA A 114 -9.68 -19.40 16.97
N GLU A 115 -10.72 -19.98 16.37
CA GLU A 115 -10.78 -21.43 16.08
C GLU A 115 -10.10 -21.78 14.75
N LYS A 116 -9.82 -20.79 13.89
CA LYS A 116 -9.12 -21.01 12.63
C LYS A 116 -7.60 -21.00 12.80
N PRO A 117 -6.86 -21.76 11.97
CA PRO A 117 -5.42 -21.64 11.90
C PRO A 117 -4.99 -20.17 11.73
N PHE A 118 -4.02 -19.74 12.53
CA PHE A 118 -3.50 -18.36 12.50
C PHE A 118 -4.57 -17.28 12.68
N MET A 119 -5.66 -17.59 13.38
CA MET A 119 -6.78 -16.66 13.59
C MET A 119 -7.48 -16.19 12.30
N GLY A 120 -7.43 -16.98 11.23
CA GLY A 120 -8.00 -16.64 9.94
C GLY A 120 -7.14 -15.70 9.07
N LEU A 121 -5.92 -15.38 9.49
CA LEU A 121 -4.97 -14.60 8.71
C LEU A 121 -4.51 -15.36 7.45
N THR A 122 -4.47 -14.68 6.33
CA THR A 122 -3.96 -15.19 5.04
C THR A 122 -2.48 -14.84 4.84
N ALA A 123 -2.00 -13.77 5.50
CA ALA A 123 -0.62 -13.33 5.44
C ALA A 123 -0.17 -12.75 6.79
N PHE A 124 1.07 -13.04 7.19
CA PHE A 124 1.71 -12.47 8.37
C PHE A 124 3.23 -12.61 8.26
N SER A 125 3.97 -11.92 9.14
CA SER A 125 5.43 -11.95 9.15
C SER A 125 5.93 -12.95 10.20
N GLY A 126 6.92 -13.79 9.79
CA GLY A 126 7.52 -14.81 10.68
C GLY A 126 6.73 -16.12 10.72
N ASP A 127 7.06 -17.00 11.70
CA ASP A 127 6.47 -18.34 11.83
C ASP A 127 5.08 -18.31 12.49
N PHE A 128 4.78 -17.27 13.28
CA PHE A 128 3.50 -17.09 13.98
C PHE A 128 3.05 -15.64 13.90
N PRO A 129 1.72 -15.39 13.79
CA PRO A 129 1.18 -14.04 13.76
C PRO A 129 1.39 -13.33 15.09
N THR A 130 1.68 -12.04 15.03
CA THR A 130 1.79 -11.15 16.18
C THR A 130 0.50 -10.36 16.39
N ALA A 131 0.33 -9.72 17.56
CA ALA A 131 -0.80 -8.83 17.82
C ALA A 131 -0.89 -7.66 16.81
N LYS A 132 0.24 -7.28 16.22
CA LYS A 132 0.27 -6.26 15.15
C LYS A 132 -0.30 -6.80 13.85
N ASP A 133 -0.01 -8.06 13.50
CA ASP A 133 -0.51 -8.68 12.28
C ASP A 133 -2.03 -8.85 12.33
N ILE A 134 -2.58 -9.19 13.50
CA ILE A 134 -4.02 -9.36 13.73
C ILE A 134 -4.80 -8.04 13.55
N ALA A 135 -4.17 -6.90 13.83
CA ALA A 135 -4.80 -5.59 13.72
C ALA A 135 -4.79 -5.01 12.30
N VAL A 136 -4.22 -5.70 11.32
CA VAL A 136 -4.10 -5.24 9.93
C VAL A 136 -5.11 -5.97 9.04
N ALA A 137 -6.13 -5.27 8.57
CA ALA A 137 -7.19 -5.83 7.73
C ALA A 137 -6.67 -6.51 6.45
N LYS A 138 -5.63 -5.96 5.84
CA LYS A 138 -4.97 -6.51 4.65
C LYS A 138 -4.55 -7.97 4.82
N ASN A 139 -4.19 -8.36 6.03
CA ASN A 139 -3.74 -9.71 6.35
C ASN A 139 -4.86 -10.78 6.33
N TYR A 140 -6.11 -10.36 6.22
CA TYR A 140 -7.29 -11.24 6.12
C TYR A 140 -7.86 -11.32 4.69
N LEU A 141 -7.27 -10.60 3.74
CA LEU A 141 -7.75 -10.55 2.37
C LEU A 141 -7.29 -11.77 1.58
N SER A 142 -8.13 -12.24 0.66
CA SER A 142 -7.73 -13.21 -0.34
C SER A 142 -6.73 -12.59 -1.33
N ALA A 143 -6.04 -13.44 -2.10
CA ALA A 143 -5.08 -12.97 -3.10
C ALA A 143 -5.72 -12.05 -4.16
N ASP A 144 -6.96 -12.32 -4.56
CA ASP A 144 -7.68 -11.53 -5.54
C ASP A 144 -8.13 -10.19 -4.96
N GLU A 145 -8.72 -10.17 -3.76
CA GLU A 145 -9.09 -8.95 -3.04
C GLU A 145 -7.86 -8.04 -2.80
N LEU A 146 -6.75 -8.65 -2.38
CA LEU A 146 -5.50 -7.95 -2.18
C LEU A 146 -4.99 -7.31 -3.47
N LYS A 147 -5.11 -8.02 -4.59
CA LYS A 147 -4.70 -7.52 -5.90
C LYS A 147 -5.57 -6.36 -6.37
N ILE A 148 -6.89 -6.45 -6.16
CA ILE A 148 -7.82 -5.35 -6.46
C ILE A 148 -7.46 -4.14 -5.61
N LEU A 149 -7.32 -4.30 -4.29
CA LEU A 149 -6.93 -3.22 -3.38
C LEU A 149 -5.61 -2.56 -3.80
N ASN A 150 -4.59 -3.35 -4.10
CA ASN A 150 -3.28 -2.85 -4.53
C ASN A 150 -3.37 -2.03 -5.83
N ASN A 151 -4.23 -2.42 -6.77
CA ASN A 151 -4.46 -1.68 -8.01
C ASN A 151 -5.21 -0.37 -7.76
N LEU A 152 -6.26 -0.39 -6.92
CA LEU A 152 -7.02 0.82 -6.56
C LEU A 152 -6.14 1.85 -5.85
N VAL A 153 -5.35 1.41 -4.87
CA VAL A 153 -4.38 2.27 -4.15
C VAL A 153 -3.40 2.90 -5.13
N SER A 154 -2.82 2.10 -6.04
CA SER A 154 -1.86 2.62 -7.02
C SER A 154 -2.50 3.62 -7.97
N GLY A 155 -3.68 3.32 -8.50
CA GLY A 155 -4.39 4.22 -9.42
C GLY A 155 -4.78 5.54 -8.78
N TYR A 156 -5.22 5.51 -7.51
CA TYR A 156 -5.53 6.72 -6.76
C TYR A 156 -4.31 7.62 -6.57
N PHE A 157 -3.19 7.05 -6.12
CA PHE A 157 -1.97 7.85 -5.92
C PHE A 157 -1.38 8.37 -7.21
N ASP A 158 -1.40 7.58 -8.29
CA ASP A 158 -0.94 8.04 -9.60
C ASP A 158 -1.76 9.25 -10.11
N PHE A 159 -3.09 9.19 -9.92
CA PHE A 159 -3.96 10.31 -10.25
C PHE A 159 -3.67 11.54 -9.38
N ALA A 160 -3.55 11.36 -8.07
CA ALA A 160 -3.31 12.44 -7.13
C ALA A 160 -1.95 13.11 -7.38
N GLU A 161 -0.91 12.34 -7.69
CA GLU A 161 0.40 12.83 -8.07
C GLU A 161 0.35 13.69 -9.35
N ILE A 162 -0.42 13.27 -10.36
CA ILE A 162 -0.63 14.06 -11.58
C ILE A 162 -1.28 15.42 -11.25
N GLN A 163 -2.25 15.48 -10.33
CA GLN A 163 -2.88 16.74 -9.94
C GLN A 163 -1.87 17.65 -9.20
N ALA A 164 -1.07 17.10 -8.30
CA ALA A 164 -0.02 17.83 -7.61
C ALA A 164 1.03 18.41 -8.59
N MET A 165 1.46 17.61 -9.59
CA MET A 165 2.40 18.06 -10.63
C MET A 165 1.83 19.21 -11.47
N ARG A 166 0.53 19.22 -11.72
CA ARG A 166 -0.17 20.27 -12.47
C ARG A 166 -0.32 21.57 -11.67
N ARG A 167 0.11 21.60 -10.40
CA ARG A 167 0.01 22.74 -9.49
C ARG A 167 -1.40 23.33 -9.41
N ARG A 168 -2.42 22.49 -9.50
CA ARG A 168 -3.80 22.91 -9.28
C ARG A 168 -4.06 22.99 -7.79
N PRO A 169 -4.48 24.16 -7.26
CA PRO A 169 -4.85 24.26 -5.86
C PRO A 169 -6.00 23.28 -5.60
N MET A 170 -5.84 22.40 -4.64
CA MET A 170 -6.85 21.42 -4.23
C MET A 170 -7.03 21.51 -2.72
N CYS A 171 -8.27 21.46 -2.28
CA CYS A 171 -8.62 21.25 -0.88
C CYS A 171 -8.64 19.77 -0.54
N MET A 172 -8.65 19.43 0.74
CA MET A 172 -8.75 18.04 1.20
C MET A 172 -10.04 17.37 0.69
N SER A 173 -11.15 18.11 0.63
CA SER A 173 -12.40 17.65 0.05
C SER A 173 -12.28 17.23 -1.42
N ASP A 174 -11.49 17.96 -2.22
CA ASP A 174 -11.31 17.65 -3.64
C ASP A 174 -10.60 16.30 -3.86
N TYR A 175 -9.68 15.95 -2.94
CA TYR A 175 -9.01 14.64 -2.97
C TYR A 175 -10.01 13.50 -2.69
N VAL A 176 -10.98 13.70 -1.78
CA VAL A 176 -12.05 12.71 -1.52
C VAL A 176 -12.98 12.56 -2.73
N GLU A 177 -13.43 13.68 -3.29
CA GLU A 177 -14.30 13.66 -4.47
C GLU A 177 -13.63 12.98 -5.67
N ASN A 178 -12.34 13.23 -5.86
CA ASN A 178 -11.58 12.54 -6.90
C ASN A 178 -11.42 11.05 -6.63
N LEU A 179 -11.22 10.65 -5.37
CA LEU A 179 -11.23 9.24 -4.99
C LEU A 179 -12.58 8.60 -5.33
N ASP A 180 -13.68 9.21 -4.91
CA ASP A 180 -15.03 8.70 -5.20
C ASP A 180 -15.30 8.58 -6.70
N ARG A 181 -14.83 9.55 -7.51
CA ARG A 181 -14.94 9.50 -8.97
C ARG A 181 -14.13 8.37 -9.58
N ILE A 182 -12.92 8.12 -9.08
CA ILE A 182 -12.09 7.00 -9.53
C ILE A 182 -12.78 5.68 -9.17
N LEU A 183 -13.22 5.52 -7.92
CA LEU A 183 -13.90 4.31 -7.48
C LEU A 183 -15.21 4.07 -8.22
N ALA A 184 -16.01 5.12 -8.48
CA ALA A 184 -17.21 5.00 -9.29
C ALA A 184 -16.92 4.52 -10.73
N SER A 185 -15.77 4.88 -11.30
CA SER A 185 -15.36 4.44 -12.64
C SER A 185 -15.01 2.95 -12.71
N THR A 186 -14.74 2.30 -11.58
CA THR A 186 -14.51 0.85 -11.51
C THR A 186 -15.79 0.02 -11.44
N GLY A 187 -16.94 0.68 -11.32
CA GLY A 187 -18.26 0.03 -11.20
C GLY A 187 -18.58 -0.53 -9.82
N GLU A 188 -17.73 -0.26 -8.84
CA GLU A 188 -17.89 -0.73 -7.47
C GLU A 188 -18.78 0.19 -6.63
N ALA A 189 -19.38 -0.35 -5.58
CA ALA A 189 -20.20 0.42 -4.63
C ALA A 189 -19.34 1.41 -3.85
N LEU A 190 -19.81 2.64 -3.72
CA LEU A 190 -19.12 3.68 -2.95
C LEU A 190 -19.54 3.62 -1.48
N LEU A 191 -18.55 3.73 -0.60
CA LEU A 191 -18.80 3.93 0.82
C LEU A 191 -19.38 5.33 1.04
N THR A 192 -20.65 5.40 1.44
CA THR A 192 -21.32 6.66 1.77
C THR A 192 -20.99 7.11 3.19
N CYS A 193 -21.08 8.41 3.46
CA CYS A 193 -20.67 9.05 4.73
C CYS A 193 -21.35 8.47 5.99
N LEU A 194 -22.50 7.81 5.84
CA LEU A 194 -23.28 7.23 6.95
C LEU A 194 -22.59 6.06 7.69
N LEU A 195 -21.66 5.37 7.06
CA LEU A 195 -20.88 4.27 7.70
C LEU A 195 -19.74 4.78 8.59
N TYR A 196 -19.49 6.08 8.60
CA TYR A 196 -18.47 6.72 9.45
C TYR A 196 -18.83 6.74 10.95
N THR A 197 -20.10 6.63 11.28
CA THR A 197 -20.65 6.76 12.64
C THR A 197 -20.88 5.43 13.34
N SER A 198 -20.54 4.30 12.73
CA SER A 198 -20.57 3.03 13.44
C SER A 198 -19.53 3.06 14.56
N PRO A 199 -19.92 3.00 15.82
CA PRO A 199 -18.97 2.97 16.93
C PRO A 199 -18.08 1.75 16.79
N SER A 200 -16.77 1.95 16.99
CA SER A 200 -15.82 0.84 17.10
C SER A 200 -16.33 -0.15 18.17
N PRO A 201 -16.11 -1.46 18.02
CA PRO A 201 -16.45 -2.43 19.07
C PRO A 201 -15.91 -2.05 20.45
N ARG A 202 -14.82 -1.28 20.51
CA ARG A 202 -14.27 -0.72 21.78
C ARG A 202 -15.09 0.43 22.37
N ASP A 203 -15.90 1.12 21.58
CA ASP A 203 -16.71 2.24 22.06
C ASP A 203 -18.02 1.75 22.69
N THR A 204 -18.48 0.55 22.28
CA THR A 204 -19.66 -0.10 22.89
C THR A 204 -19.39 -0.75 24.26
N GLU A 205 -18.15 -1.11 24.56
CA GLU A 205 -17.78 -1.67 25.88
C GLU A 205 -17.60 -0.61 26.96
N ARG A 206 -17.41 0.67 26.62
CA ARG A 206 -17.30 1.78 27.61
C ARG A 206 -18.65 2.34 28.08
N SER A 207 -19.75 1.91 27.49
CA SER A 207 -21.11 2.36 27.83
C SER A 207 -21.94 1.34 28.64
N ARG A 208 -21.28 0.30 29.21
CA ARG A 208 -21.93 -0.65 30.11
C ARG A 208 -21.25 -0.66 31.49
#